data_3361efc7cdaf0de7e2a32d10a9147935
#
_entry.id   3361efc7cdaf0de7e2a32d10a9147935
#
_cell.length_a   1.000
_cell.length_b   1.000
_cell.length_c   1.000
_cell.angle_alpha   90.00
_cell.angle_beta   90.00
_cell.angle_gamma   90.00
#
_symmetry.space_group_name_H-M   'P 1'
#
loop_
_entity.id
_entity.type
_entity.pdbx_description
1 polymer ?
#
loop_
_entity_poly.entity_id
_entity_poly.type
_entity_poly.pdbx_seq_one_letter_code
_entity_poly.pdbx_strand_id
1 'polypeptide(L)'
;MPNAVPPLRDSFQFVPMLQACFSIISKERALCKKLSASTDARRSPELLSGHRASTLICIASAMNETSAKAIDRRPIATRNRKWAQSATTWLASRNVSPNAISIAGMFACIAAGVALGLTSVEYNRVFWLIAALGAQLRLTANMLDGMVALLSGRASKVGELYNEVPDRVSDAAVFIGTGYAWGGNVALGYIATILAIFTAYVRAAGKIAGAPNEFCGPMAKQHRMLVITVACLYSVVVPRSWQIFHLDDFEVGVMSLALTLIIAGCVITVLRRFKRIARALR
;
A
#
# COMPACT_ATOMS: atom_id res chain seq x y z
N MET A 1 43.51 -28.71 1.10
CA MET A 1 43.38 -27.65 2.11
C MET A 1 41.95 -27.18 2.08
N PRO A 2 41.14 -27.35 3.11
CA PRO A 2 39.74 -26.95 3.12
C PRO A 2 39.62 -25.45 3.39
N ASN A 3 38.88 -24.75 2.53
CA ASN A 3 38.58 -23.31 2.66
C ASN A 3 37.74 -23.07 3.91
N ALA A 4 38.30 -22.28 4.83
CA ALA A 4 37.63 -21.86 6.05
C ALA A 4 36.42 -20.97 5.72
N VAL A 5 35.25 -21.34 6.23
CA VAL A 5 34.03 -20.55 6.24
C VAL A 5 34.24 -19.37 7.19
N PRO A 6 34.02 -18.12 6.79
CA PRO A 6 34.13 -16.98 7.70
C PRO A 6 33.01 -17.01 8.75
N PRO A 7 33.26 -16.54 9.97
CA PRO A 7 32.31 -16.64 11.09
C PRO A 7 31.09 -15.75 10.91
N LEU A 8 29.92 -16.28 11.29
CA LEU A 8 28.56 -15.76 11.26
C LEU A 8 28.30 -14.49 12.10
N ARG A 9 29.27 -13.59 12.29
CA ARG A 9 29.14 -12.48 13.26
C ARG A 9 28.46 -11.22 12.75
N ASP A 10 28.21 -11.09 11.43
CA ASP A 10 27.62 -9.86 10.86
C ASP A 10 26.12 -9.99 10.47
N SER A 11 25.47 -11.09 10.85
CA SER A 11 24.06 -11.36 10.51
C SER A 11 23.06 -10.54 11.33
N PHE A 12 23.49 -9.74 12.31
CA PHE A 12 22.61 -9.05 13.28
C PHE A 12 22.12 -7.66 12.84
N GLN A 13 22.53 -7.16 11.68
CA GLN A 13 22.04 -5.83 11.21
C GLN A 13 20.62 -5.86 10.62
N PHE A 14 20.00 -7.02 10.52
CA PHE A 14 18.63 -7.16 10.00
C PHE A 14 17.53 -6.81 11.04
N VAL A 15 17.86 -6.89 12.31
CA VAL A 15 16.94 -6.65 13.44
C VAL A 15 16.41 -5.20 13.48
N PRO A 16 17.21 -4.14 13.27
CA PRO A 16 16.72 -2.75 13.28
C PRO A 16 15.71 -2.46 12.16
N MET A 17 15.88 -3.10 11.01
CA MET A 17 15.03 -2.90 9.84
C MET A 17 13.66 -3.58 10.00
N LEU A 18 13.63 -4.77 10.60
CA LEU A 18 12.40 -5.44 11.03
C LEU A 18 11.68 -4.67 12.15
N GLN A 19 12.42 -4.10 13.10
CA GLN A 19 11.87 -3.24 14.13
C GLN A 19 11.27 -1.95 13.56
N ALA A 20 11.88 -1.35 12.55
CA ALA A 20 11.32 -0.20 11.85
C ALA A 20 10.01 -0.56 11.14
N CYS A 21 9.92 -1.72 10.48
CA CYS A 21 8.70 -2.23 9.88
C CYS A 21 7.61 -2.50 10.93
N PHE A 22 7.97 -3.09 12.06
CA PHE A 22 7.05 -3.32 13.19
C PHE A 22 6.58 -2.01 13.83
N SER A 23 7.45 -1.01 13.96
CA SER A 23 7.11 0.32 14.48
C SER A 23 6.11 1.04 13.58
N ILE A 24 6.27 0.95 12.24
CA ILE A 24 5.33 1.50 11.27
C ILE A 24 3.96 0.82 11.40
N ILE A 25 3.94 -0.51 11.49
CA ILE A 25 2.72 -1.31 11.69
C ILE A 25 2.03 -0.97 13.02
N SER A 26 2.81 -0.76 14.09
CA SER A 26 2.31 -0.38 15.41
C SER A 26 1.70 1.02 15.43
N LYS A 27 2.35 2.01 14.80
CA LYS A 27 1.83 3.39 14.69
C LYS A 27 0.54 3.46 13.89
N GLU A 28 0.41 2.68 12.82
CA GLU A 28 -0.84 2.56 12.07
C GLU A 28 -1.97 1.94 12.90
N ARG A 29 -1.67 0.99 13.79
CA ARG A 29 -2.66 0.43 14.75
C ARG A 29 -3.17 1.47 15.73
N ALA A 30 -2.27 2.30 16.27
CA ALA A 30 -2.63 3.36 17.21
C ALA A 30 -3.52 4.42 16.56
N LEU A 31 -3.23 4.76 15.29
CA LEU A 31 -4.02 5.72 14.51
C LEU A 31 -5.43 5.18 14.18
N CYS A 32 -5.52 3.90 13.79
CA CYS A 32 -6.81 3.24 13.59
C CYS A 32 -7.67 3.17 14.87
N LYS A 33 -7.05 2.95 16.04
CA LYS A 33 -7.74 2.99 17.34
C LYS A 33 -8.25 4.40 17.69
N LYS A 34 -7.45 5.44 17.44
CA LYS A 34 -7.86 6.84 17.69
C LYS A 34 -9.02 7.27 16.81
N LEU A 35 -9.02 6.87 15.52
CA LEU A 35 -10.11 7.17 14.60
C LEU A 35 -11.42 6.45 14.98
N SER A 36 -11.34 5.22 15.48
CA SER A 36 -12.50 4.47 15.99
C SER A 36 -13.09 5.07 17.27
N ALA A 37 -12.28 5.61 18.14
CA ALA A 37 -12.73 6.25 19.39
C ALA A 37 -13.39 7.64 19.18
N SER A 38 -13.03 8.33 18.08
CA SER A 38 -13.59 9.66 17.75
C SER A 38 -15.01 9.60 17.16
N THR A 39 -15.45 8.41 16.71
CA THR A 39 -16.78 8.24 16.10
C THR A 39 -17.91 8.03 17.12
N ASP A 40 -17.56 7.67 18.37
CA ASP A 40 -18.55 7.39 19.42
C ASP A 40 -19.04 8.61 20.21
N ALA A 41 -18.54 9.81 19.93
CA ALA A 41 -18.80 11.00 20.76
C ALA A 41 -19.90 11.93 20.22
N ARG A 42 -20.91 11.44 19.50
CA ARG A 42 -22.06 12.29 19.09
C ARG A 42 -23.40 11.60 19.31
N ARG A 43 -23.88 11.68 20.52
CA ARG A 43 -25.33 11.63 20.82
C ARG A 43 -25.68 12.77 21.75
N SER A 44 -26.42 13.74 21.23
CA SER A 44 -27.56 14.39 21.86
C SER A 44 -28.10 15.54 20.99
N PRO A 45 -29.39 15.53 20.64
CA PRO A 45 -30.05 16.73 20.13
C PRO A 45 -31.14 17.14 21.09
N GLU A 46 -31.17 18.39 21.52
CA GLU A 46 -32.43 19.04 21.88
C GLU A 46 -32.42 20.53 21.58
N LEU A 47 -33.55 20.95 20.92
CA LEU A 47 -34.27 22.23 20.93
C LEU A 47 -33.61 23.48 20.36
N LEU A 48 -34.10 23.90 19.21
CA LEU A 48 -34.50 25.30 18.96
C LEU A 48 -35.42 25.40 17.72
N SER A 49 -36.55 26.07 17.90
CA SER A 49 -37.70 26.21 17.01
C SER A 49 -37.53 27.28 15.94
N GLY A 50 -38.20 27.09 14.79
CA GLY A 50 -38.62 28.15 13.88
C GLY A 50 -37.74 28.41 12.66
N HIS A 51 -38.31 28.61 11.55
CA HIS A 51 -37.92 28.99 10.17
C HIS A 51 -36.45 29.36 9.80
N ARG A 52 -35.58 29.69 10.76
CA ARG A 52 -34.12 29.82 10.57
C ARG A 52 -33.41 28.44 10.61
N ALA A 53 -34.09 27.41 11.11
CA ALA A 53 -33.51 26.06 11.23
C ALA A 53 -33.33 25.37 9.86
N SER A 54 -34.24 25.61 8.91
CA SER A 54 -34.14 24.93 7.59
C SER A 54 -32.94 25.38 6.78
N THR A 55 -32.59 26.68 6.82
CA THR A 55 -31.40 27.19 6.11
C THR A 55 -30.09 26.75 6.82
N LEU A 56 -30.11 26.77 8.16
CA LEU A 56 -28.95 26.28 8.94
C LEU A 56 -28.78 24.76 8.84
N ILE A 57 -29.86 24.00 8.73
CA ILE A 57 -29.83 22.55 8.48
C ILE A 57 -29.32 22.26 7.08
N CYS A 58 -29.69 23.03 6.05
CA CYS A 58 -29.16 22.88 4.70
C CYS A 58 -27.67 23.24 4.63
N ILE A 59 -27.22 24.30 5.30
CA ILE A 59 -25.81 24.68 5.39
C ILE A 59 -25.03 23.67 6.24
N ALA A 60 -25.60 23.21 7.35
CA ALA A 60 -24.98 22.18 8.18
C ALA A 60 -24.91 20.80 7.46
N SER A 61 -25.95 20.47 6.67
CA SER A 61 -25.93 19.27 5.81
C SER A 61 -24.87 19.37 4.71
N ALA A 62 -24.79 20.52 4.02
CA ALA A 62 -23.76 20.76 3.01
C ALA A 62 -22.33 20.80 3.61
N MET A 63 -22.15 21.40 4.78
CA MET A 63 -20.88 21.38 5.52
C MET A 63 -20.58 19.98 6.06
N ASN A 64 -21.58 19.19 6.44
CA ASN A 64 -21.40 17.82 6.90
C ASN A 64 -21.08 16.86 5.72
N GLU A 65 -21.67 17.06 4.55
CA GLU A 65 -21.30 16.33 3.32
C GLU A 65 -19.89 16.67 2.85
N THR A 66 -19.46 17.93 2.97
CA THR A 66 -18.08 18.34 2.65
C THR A 66 -17.09 17.79 3.67
N SER A 67 -17.46 17.76 4.95
CA SER A 67 -16.67 17.16 6.03
C SER A 67 -16.64 15.62 5.93
N ALA A 68 -17.75 14.96 5.57
CA ALA A 68 -17.82 13.52 5.34
C ALA A 68 -16.95 13.09 4.15
N LYS A 69 -16.91 13.88 3.05
CA LYS A 69 -15.97 13.65 1.94
C LYS A 69 -14.50 13.80 2.33
N ALA A 70 -14.17 14.64 3.31
CA ALA A 70 -12.81 14.79 3.82
C ALA A 70 -12.38 13.64 4.74
N ILE A 71 -13.33 12.98 5.42
CA ILE A 71 -13.08 11.89 6.38
C ILE A 71 -12.85 10.53 5.70
N ASP A 72 -13.35 10.33 4.48
CA ASP A 72 -13.25 9.04 3.75
C ASP A 72 -11.87 8.78 3.12
N ARG A 73 -10.87 9.63 3.38
CA ARG A 73 -9.50 9.48 2.85
C ARG A 73 -8.55 8.96 3.90
N ARG A 74 -7.73 7.98 3.50
CA ARG A 74 -6.65 7.46 4.35
C ARG A 74 -5.69 8.60 4.74
N PRO A 75 -5.43 8.82 6.05
CA PRO A 75 -4.43 9.80 6.50
C PRO A 75 -3.02 9.28 6.15
N ILE A 76 -2.31 10.02 5.29
CA ILE A 76 -0.92 9.72 4.91
C ILE A 76 -0.04 10.85 5.44
N ALA A 77 0.78 10.56 6.45
CA ALA A 77 1.66 11.54 7.09
C ALA A 77 2.67 12.19 6.10
N THR A 78 3.04 11.48 5.05
CA THR A 78 3.98 11.94 4.03
C THR A 78 3.43 13.10 3.19
N ARG A 79 2.11 13.29 3.11
CA ARG A 79 1.47 14.44 2.41
C ARG A 79 1.89 15.79 2.98
N ASN A 80 2.21 15.86 4.27
CA ASN A 80 2.60 17.09 4.95
C ASN A 80 4.09 17.42 4.80
N ARG A 81 4.86 16.58 4.10
CA ARG A 81 6.28 16.82 3.84
C ARG A 81 6.46 17.91 2.79
N LYS A 82 7.43 18.82 3.01
CA LYS A 82 7.75 19.94 2.09
C LYS A 82 8.00 19.47 0.66
N TRP A 83 8.77 18.39 0.49
CA TRP A 83 9.04 17.84 -0.85
C TRP A 83 7.77 17.39 -1.60
N ALA A 84 6.82 16.76 -0.89
CA ALA A 84 5.57 16.31 -1.50
C ALA A 84 4.70 17.50 -1.93
N GLN A 85 4.65 18.55 -1.11
CA GLN A 85 3.95 19.80 -1.43
C GLN A 85 4.61 20.50 -2.64
N SER A 86 5.96 20.62 -2.65
CA SER A 86 6.69 21.21 -3.78
C SER A 86 6.49 20.42 -5.07
N ALA A 87 6.57 19.09 -5.02
CA ALA A 87 6.29 18.25 -6.18
C ALA A 87 4.85 18.42 -6.68
N THR A 88 3.87 18.52 -5.77
CA THR A 88 2.46 18.71 -6.11
C THR A 88 2.25 20.07 -6.79
N THR A 89 2.79 21.16 -6.25
CA THR A 89 2.67 22.49 -6.83
C THR A 89 3.37 22.57 -8.19
N TRP A 90 4.52 21.96 -8.34
CA TRP A 90 5.23 21.88 -9.62
C TRP A 90 4.44 21.10 -10.69
N LEU A 91 3.87 19.92 -10.33
CA LEU A 91 3.05 19.14 -11.26
C LEU A 91 1.77 19.89 -11.64
N ALA A 92 1.13 20.55 -10.68
CA ALA A 92 -0.07 21.36 -10.92
C ALA A 92 0.23 22.57 -11.81
N SER A 93 1.36 23.26 -11.62
CA SER A 93 1.79 24.39 -12.47
C SER A 93 2.08 23.99 -13.92
N ARG A 94 2.48 22.72 -14.14
CA ARG A 94 2.67 22.12 -15.46
C ARG A 94 1.39 21.54 -16.05
N ASN A 95 0.23 21.74 -15.41
CA ASN A 95 -1.06 21.19 -15.83
C ASN A 95 -1.07 19.64 -16.01
N VAL A 96 -0.19 18.92 -15.32
CA VAL A 96 -0.15 17.45 -15.37
C VAL A 96 -1.44 16.90 -14.78
N SER A 97 -2.13 16.02 -15.53
CA SER A 97 -3.38 15.44 -15.05
C SER A 97 -3.12 14.39 -13.95
N PRO A 98 -3.95 14.33 -12.90
CA PRO A 98 -3.85 13.30 -11.86
C PRO A 98 -3.87 11.88 -12.42
N ASN A 99 -4.70 11.64 -13.44
CA ASN A 99 -4.82 10.33 -14.09
C ASN A 99 -3.52 9.92 -14.81
N ALA A 100 -2.81 10.88 -15.45
CA ALA A 100 -1.53 10.60 -16.08
C ALA A 100 -0.46 10.19 -15.05
N ILE A 101 -0.47 10.79 -13.86
CA ILE A 101 0.43 10.41 -12.76
C ILE A 101 0.15 8.97 -12.31
N SER A 102 -1.13 8.60 -12.14
CA SER A 102 -1.53 7.23 -11.77
C SER A 102 -1.10 6.21 -12.82
N ILE A 103 -1.29 6.51 -14.12
CA ILE A 103 -0.90 5.66 -15.24
C ILE A 103 0.63 5.52 -15.32
N ALA A 104 1.38 6.62 -15.19
CA ALA A 104 2.84 6.58 -15.17
C ALA A 104 3.37 5.70 -14.02
N GLY A 105 2.79 5.82 -12.83
CA GLY A 105 3.11 4.95 -11.70
C GLY A 105 2.78 3.46 -11.95
N MET A 106 1.72 3.17 -12.71
CA MET A 106 1.39 1.79 -13.13
C MET A 106 2.47 1.22 -14.06
N PHE A 107 2.90 1.99 -15.06
CA PHE A 107 3.97 1.55 -15.97
C PHE A 107 5.30 1.35 -15.24
N ALA A 108 5.61 2.18 -14.24
CA ALA A 108 6.77 1.97 -13.38
C ALA A 108 6.71 0.62 -12.63
N CYS A 109 5.52 0.21 -12.15
CA CYS A 109 5.33 -1.12 -11.56
C CYS A 109 5.41 -2.26 -12.56
N ILE A 110 4.90 -2.08 -13.78
CA ILE A 110 5.04 -3.09 -14.84
C ILE A 110 6.52 -3.31 -15.15
N ALA A 111 7.28 -2.23 -15.32
CA ALA A 111 8.73 -2.30 -15.52
C ALA A 111 9.44 -2.98 -14.33
N ALA A 112 9.02 -2.68 -13.10
CA ALA A 112 9.52 -3.34 -11.89
C ALA A 112 9.23 -4.85 -11.90
N GLY A 113 8.03 -5.26 -12.29
CA GLY A 113 7.65 -6.68 -12.40
C GLY A 113 8.46 -7.43 -13.46
N VAL A 114 8.67 -6.80 -14.62
CA VAL A 114 9.53 -7.35 -15.68
C VAL A 114 10.98 -7.48 -15.20
N ALA A 115 11.52 -6.42 -14.56
CA ALA A 115 12.87 -6.45 -14.01
C ALA A 115 13.04 -7.57 -12.98
N LEU A 116 12.04 -7.80 -12.11
CA LEU A 116 12.04 -8.92 -11.17
C LEU A 116 12.12 -10.27 -11.89
N GLY A 117 11.29 -10.50 -12.90
CA GLY A 117 11.33 -11.73 -13.70
C GLY A 117 12.66 -11.95 -14.39
N LEU A 118 13.30 -10.89 -14.88
CA LEU A 118 14.61 -10.96 -15.53
C LEU A 118 15.75 -11.38 -14.58
N THR A 119 15.62 -11.20 -13.26
CA THR A 119 16.66 -11.61 -12.28
C THR A 119 16.92 -13.10 -12.26
N SER A 120 15.97 -13.94 -12.70
CA SER A 120 16.15 -15.40 -12.82
C SER A 120 16.84 -15.79 -14.12
N VAL A 121 16.70 -15.00 -15.18
CA VAL A 121 17.32 -15.24 -16.49
C VAL A 121 18.75 -14.72 -16.50
N GLU A 122 18.93 -13.47 -16.09
CA GLU A 122 20.22 -12.81 -16.02
C GLU A 122 20.42 -12.20 -14.63
N TYR A 123 21.42 -12.69 -13.90
CA TYR A 123 21.72 -12.16 -12.58
C TYR A 123 22.44 -10.82 -12.68
N ASN A 124 21.64 -9.72 -12.71
CA ASN A 124 22.16 -8.37 -12.65
C ASN A 124 21.52 -7.60 -11.49
N ARG A 125 22.36 -7.04 -10.62
CA ARG A 125 21.91 -6.24 -9.46
C ARG A 125 21.05 -5.03 -9.84
N VAL A 126 21.22 -4.53 -11.07
CA VAL A 126 20.45 -3.38 -11.59
C VAL A 126 18.95 -3.72 -11.66
N PHE A 127 18.57 -4.95 -11.98
CA PHE A 127 17.15 -5.34 -12.02
C PHE A 127 16.48 -5.24 -10.64
N TRP A 128 17.18 -5.57 -9.58
CA TRP A 128 16.69 -5.39 -8.21
C TRP A 128 16.48 -3.92 -7.86
N LEU A 129 17.40 -3.03 -8.29
CA LEU A 129 17.25 -1.58 -8.10
C LEU A 129 16.06 -1.01 -8.88
N ILE A 130 15.89 -1.41 -10.15
CA ILE A 130 14.74 -1.02 -10.98
C ILE A 130 13.44 -1.44 -10.30
N ALA A 131 13.39 -2.66 -9.77
CA ALA A 131 12.22 -3.17 -9.07
C ALA A 131 11.90 -2.37 -7.80
N ALA A 132 12.90 -2.11 -6.96
CA ALA A 132 12.75 -1.32 -5.75
C ALA A 132 12.29 0.11 -6.06
N LEU A 133 12.91 0.77 -7.04
CA LEU A 133 12.56 2.12 -7.47
C LEU A 133 11.14 2.17 -8.06
N GLY A 134 10.76 1.23 -8.92
CA GLY A 134 9.44 1.17 -9.53
C GLY A 134 8.33 1.01 -8.49
N ALA A 135 8.54 0.17 -7.47
CA ALA A 135 7.61 0.02 -6.35
C ALA A 135 7.44 1.33 -5.56
N GLN A 136 8.54 2.06 -5.29
CA GLN A 136 8.50 3.34 -4.58
C GLN A 136 7.92 4.46 -5.43
N LEU A 137 8.22 4.51 -6.73
CA LEU A 137 7.61 5.46 -7.66
C LEU A 137 6.09 5.30 -7.72
N ARG A 138 5.58 4.06 -7.68
CA ARG A 138 4.13 3.82 -7.62
C ARG A 138 3.50 4.36 -6.34
N LEU A 139 4.12 4.14 -5.17
CA LEU A 139 3.61 4.69 -3.92
C LEU A 139 3.60 6.21 -3.93
N THR A 140 4.64 6.81 -4.49
CA THR A 140 4.76 8.26 -4.65
C THR A 140 3.72 8.80 -5.62
N ALA A 141 3.55 8.17 -6.77
CA ALA A 141 2.54 8.54 -7.77
C ALA A 141 1.14 8.49 -7.18
N ASN A 142 0.80 7.42 -6.43
CA ASN A 142 -0.49 7.25 -5.77
C ASN A 142 -0.78 8.27 -4.65
N MET A 143 0.25 8.91 -4.12
CA MET A 143 0.10 10.03 -3.19
C MET A 143 -0.08 11.35 -3.94
N LEU A 144 0.75 11.56 -4.97
CA LEU A 144 0.79 12.83 -5.72
C LEU A 144 -0.46 13.03 -6.58
N ASP A 145 -1.02 11.96 -7.20
CA ASP A 145 -2.24 12.06 -8.01
C ASP A 145 -3.42 12.61 -7.19
N GLY A 146 -3.60 12.11 -5.96
CA GLY A 146 -4.61 12.61 -5.04
C GLY A 146 -4.35 14.04 -4.56
N MET A 147 -3.09 14.43 -4.35
CA MET A 147 -2.71 15.80 -3.96
C MET A 147 -2.92 16.79 -5.11
N VAL A 148 -2.49 16.44 -6.33
CA VAL A 148 -2.68 17.26 -7.53
C VAL A 148 -4.17 17.40 -7.86
N ALA A 149 -4.97 16.31 -7.75
CA ALA A 149 -6.42 16.36 -7.97
C ALA A 149 -7.13 17.36 -7.04
N LEU A 150 -6.70 17.44 -5.78
CA LEU A 150 -7.24 18.39 -4.80
C LEU A 150 -6.81 19.82 -5.11
N LEU A 151 -5.52 20.05 -5.35
CA LEU A 151 -4.96 21.38 -5.59
C LEU A 151 -5.53 22.01 -6.87
N SER A 152 -5.73 21.18 -7.93
CA SER A 152 -6.25 21.63 -9.22
C SER A 152 -7.79 21.64 -9.31
N GLY A 153 -8.52 21.24 -8.27
CA GLY A 153 -9.98 21.13 -8.29
C GLY A 153 -10.52 20.05 -9.23
N ARG A 154 -9.66 19.15 -9.72
CA ARG A 154 -10.01 18.08 -10.68
C ARG A 154 -10.40 16.75 -10.02
N ALA A 155 -10.74 16.76 -8.75
CA ALA A 155 -11.22 15.56 -8.07
C ALA A 155 -12.57 15.12 -8.66
N SER A 156 -12.65 13.88 -9.17
CA SER A 156 -13.85 13.33 -9.82
C SER A 156 -14.03 11.85 -9.48
N LYS A 157 -15.27 11.35 -9.64
CA LYS A 157 -15.58 9.92 -9.48
C LYS A 157 -14.80 9.06 -10.50
N VAL A 158 -14.59 9.57 -11.70
CA VAL A 158 -13.78 8.91 -12.73
C VAL A 158 -12.32 8.85 -12.30
N GLY A 159 -11.81 9.89 -11.61
CA GLY A 159 -10.47 9.89 -11.03
C GLY A 159 -10.25 8.80 -9.98
N GLU A 160 -11.28 8.45 -9.18
CA GLU A 160 -11.21 7.31 -8.26
C GLU A 160 -10.99 5.98 -9.02
N LEU A 161 -11.64 5.79 -10.18
CA LEU A 161 -11.46 4.61 -11.02
C LEU A 161 -10.04 4.56 -11.62
N TYR A 162 -9.51 5.70 -12.10
CA TYR A 162 -8.14 5.82 -12.59
C TYR A 162 -7.07 5.66 -11.50
N ASN A 163 -7.44 5.65 -10.25
CA ASN A 163 -6.55 5.30 -9.14
C ASN A 163 -6.67 3.80 -8.78
N GLU A 164 -7.90 3.28 -8.64
CA GLU A 164 -8.14 1.89 -8.20
C GLU A 164 -7.67 0.85 -9.24
N VAL A 165 -7.99 1.02 -10.53
CA VAL A 165 -7.62 0.03 -11.56
C VAL A 165 -6.11 -0.06 -11.76
N PRO A 166 -5.36 1.04 -11.94
CA PRO A 166 -3.90 0.99 -12.01
C PRO A 166 -3.25 0.39 -10.76
N ASP A 167 -3.88 0.53 -9.58
CA ASP A 167 -3.41 -0.09 -8.35
C ASP A 167 -3.44 -1.62 -8.43
N ARG A 168 -4.50 -2.20 -9.02
CA ARG A 168 -4.61 -3.67 -9.16
C ARG A 168 -3.59 -4.21 -10.16
N VAL A 169 -3.45 -3.53 -11.30
CA VAL A 169 -2.44 -3.88 -12.32
C VAL A 169 -1.03 -3.80 -11.72
N SER A 170 -0.75 -2.76 -10.95
CA SER A 170 0.54 -2.58 -10.28
C SER A 170 0.84 -3.69 -9.27
N ASP A 171 -0.12 -4.05 -8.41
CA ASP A 171 0.03 -5.15 -7.45
C ASP A 171 0.29 -6.46 -8.19
N ALA A 172 -0.49 -6.75 -9.26
CA ALA A 172 -0.33 -7.96 -10.07
C ALA A 172 1.05 -8.02 -10.73
N ALA A 173 1.48 -6.96 -11.39
CA ALA A 173 2.76 -6.92 -12.08
C ALA A 173 3.94 -7.18 -11.13
N VAL A 174 3.93 -6.55 -9.94
CA VAL A 174 5.02 -6.70 -8.97
C VAL A 174 5.01 -8.10 -8.35
N PHE A 175 3.85 -8.65 -7.93
CA PHE A 175 3.84 -9.94 -7.23
C PHE A 175 4.05 -11.12 -8.18
N ILE A 176 3.49 -11.08 -9.39
CA ILE A 176 3.78 -12.07 -10.42
C ILE A 176 5.26 -12.01 -10.78
N GLY A 177 5.81 -10.80 -11.03
CA GLY A 177 7.23 -10.61 -11.27
C GLY A 177 8.11 -11.14 -10.13
N THR A 178 7.72 -10.92 -8.88
CA THR A 178 8.41 -11.47 -7.70
C THR A 178 8.37 -13.01 -7.67
N GLY A 179 7.25 -13.60 -8.11
CA GLY A 179 7.13 -15.05 -8.24
C GLY A 179 8.10 -15.65 -9.24
N TYR A 180 8.37 -14.95 -10.34
CA TYR A 180 9.34 -15.34 -11.36
C TYR A 180 10.79 -14.90 -11.06
N ALA A 181 11.00 -14.08 -10.02
CA ALA A 181 12.32 -13.59 -9.66
C ALA A 181 13.21 -14.70 -9.11
N TRP A 182 14.53 -14.48 -9.10
CA TRP A 182 15.48 -15.38 -8.45
C TRP A 182 15.11 -15.61 -6.97
N GLY A 183 15.01 -16.87 -6.57
CA GLY A 183 14.51 -17.23 -5.23
C GLY A 183 13.02 -16.97 -5.01
N GLY A 184 12.27 -16.70 -6.09
CA GLY A 184 10.81 -16.60 -6.09
C GLY A 184 10.13 -17.95 -6.26
N ASN A 185 8.81 -17.94 -6.02
CA ASN A 185 7.92 -19.08 -6.32
C ASN A 185 6.71 -18.57 -7.07
N VAL A 186 6.49 -19.10 -8.27
CA VAL A 186 5.44 -18.63 -9.20
C VAL A 186 4.05 -18.77 -8.60
N ALA A 187 3.76 -19.90 -7.93
CA ALA A 187 2.45 -20.11 -7.29
C ALA A 187 2.19 -19.07 -6.18
N LEU A 188 3.21 -18.77 -5.34
CA LEU A 188 3.11 -17.72 -4.32
C LEU A 188 2.88 -16.35 -4.94
N GLY A 189 3.49 -16.04 -6.09
CA GLY A 189 3.27 -14.79 -6.81
C GLY A 189 1.82 -14.61 -7.24
N TYR A 190 1.20 -15.62 -7.81
CA TYR A 190 -0.22 -15.60 -8.19
C TYR A 190 -1.14 -15.54 -6.96
N ILE A 191 -0.88 -16.32 -5.92
CA ILE A 191 -1.68 -16.29 -4.67
C ILE A 191 -1.61 -14.91 -4.02
N ALA A 192 -0.42 -14.31 -3.91
CA ALA A 192 -0.25 -12.96 -3.38
C ALA A 192 -1.04 -11.93 -4.19
N THR A 193 -1.04 -12.05 -5.53
CA THR A 193 -1.81 -11.19 -6.43
C THR A 193 -3.31 -11.30 -6.18
N ILE A 194 -3.84 -12.52 -6.15
CA ILE A 194 -5.26 -12.78 -5.89
C ILE A 194 -5.67 -12.20 -4.53
N LEU A 195 -4.90 -12.44 -3.48
CA LEU A 195 -5.21 -11.93 -2.14
C LEU A 195 -5.07 -10.41 -2.05
N ALA A 196 -4.15 -9.80 -2.77
CA ALA A 196 -4.02 -8.34 -2.84
C ALA A 196 -5.25 -7.70 -3.50
N ILE A 197 -5.74 -8.27 -4.59
CA ILE A 197 -6.98 -7.85 -5.26
C ILE A 197 -8.17 -8.09 -4.33
N PHE A 198 -8.23 -9.24 -3.68
CA PHE A 198 -9.32 -9.59 -2.78
C PHE A 198 -9.40 -8.67 -1.55
N THR A 199 -8.26 -8.23 -0.99
CA THR A 199 -8.27 -7.22 0.08
C THR A 199 -8.92 -5.89 -0.34
N ALA A 200 -8.78 -5.50 -1.59
CA ALA A 200 -9.42 -4.30 -2.12
C ALA A 200 -10.91 -4.55 -2.45
N TYR A 201 -11.23 -5.72 -2.99
CA TYR A 201 -12.60 -6.12 -3.28
C TYR A 201 -13.45 -6.12 -2.01
N VAL A 202 -12.99 -6.71 -0.90
CA VAL A 202 -13.72 -6.71 0.37
C VAL A 202 -14.01 -5.30 0.87
N ARG A 203 -13.06 -4.36 0.69
CA ARG A 203 -13.28 -2.95 1.04
C ARG A 203 -14.36 -2.32 0.15
N ALA A 204 -14.28 -2.53 -1.17
CA ALA A 204 -15.23 -1.99 -2.12
C ALA A 204 -16.64 -2.57 -1.89
N ALA A 205 -16.75 -3.87 -1.67
CA ALA A 205 -18.00 -4.55 -1.36
C ALA A 205 -18.63 -4.02 -0.05
N GLY A 206 -17.82 -3.80 0.99
CA GLY A 206 -18.28 -3.18 2.23
C GLY A 206 -18.84 -1.77 2.02
N LYS A 207 -18.17 -0.95 1.19
CA LYS A 207 -18.65 0.40 0.85
C LYS A 207 -19.96 0.38 0.08
N ILE A 208 -20.13 -0.56 -0.86
CA ILE A 208 -21.36 -0.77 -1.62
C ILE A 208 -22.51 -1.19 -0.70
N ALA A 209 -22.22 -2.05 0.28
CA ALA A 209 -23.20 -2.48 1.29
C ALA A 209 -23.57 -1.39 2.32
N GLY A 210 -22.96 -0.21 2.27
CA GLY A 210 -23.26 0.91 3.17
C GLY A 210 -22.35 1.02 4.41
N ALA A 211 -21.34 0.15 4.53
CA ALA A 211 -20.36 0.27 5.62
C ALA A 211 -19.38 1.44 5.37
N PRO A 212 -18.80 2.03 6.43
CA PRO A 212 -17.72 3.01 6.29
C PRO A 212 -16.50 2.40 5.61
N ASN A 213 -15.69 3.24 4.95
CA ASN A 213 -14.53 2.77 4.18
C ASN A 213 -13.43 2.24 5.11
N GLU A 214 -13.24 0.93 5.14
CA GLU A 214 -12.30 0.25 6.05
C GLU A 214 -10.89 0.12 5.46
N PHE A 215 -9.94 0.91 6.02
CA PHE A 215 -8.54 0.89 5.63
C PHE A 215 -7.66 0.05 6.56
N CYS A 216 -8.21 -0.51 7.62
CA CYS A 216 -7.45 -1.25 8.64
C CYS A 216 -6.95 -2.60 8.13
N GLY A 217 -5.74 -2.96 8.58
CA GLY A 217 -5.11 -4.25 8.33
C GLY A 217 -3.59 -4.16 8.29
N PRO A 218 -2.86 -5.24 8.65
CA PRO A 218 -1.40 -5.23 8.70
C PRO A 218 -0.77 -5.18 7.31
N MET A 219 -1.48 -5.61 6.24
CA MET A 219 -0.91 -5.71 4.89
C MET A 219 -1.68 -4.84 3.90
N ALA A 220 -1.72 -3.53 4.19
CA ALA A 220 -2.17 -2.55 3.22
C ALA A 220 -1.13 -2.39 2.08
N LYS A 221 -1.52 -1.78 0.94
CA LYS A 221 -0.68 -1.60 -0.25
C LYS A 221 0.73 -1.09 0.08
N GLN A 222 0.84 -0.10 0.96
CA GLN A 222 2.13 0.49 1.35
C GLN A 222 3.06 -0.56 2.00
N HIS A 223 2.52 -1.42 2.87
CA HIS A 223 3.31 -2.47 3.53
C HIS A 223 3.73 -3.56 2.56
N ARG A 224 2.85 -3.95 1.61
CA ARG A 224 3.20 -4.92 0.57
C ARG A 224 4.36 -4.43 -0.29
N MET A 225 4.27 -3.18 -0.78
CA MET A 225 5.35 -2.58 -1.58
C MET A 225 6.63 -2.38 -0.76
N LEU A 226 6.52 -2.05 0.53
CA LEU A 226 7.68 -1.96 1.42
C LEU A 226 8.39 -3.32 1.57
N VAL A 227 7.65 -4.41 1.78
CA VAL A 227 8.22 -5.76 1.90
C VAL A 227 9.00 -6.12 0.63
N ILE A 228 8.43 -5.89 -0.55
CA ILE A 228 9.13 -6.14 -1.83
C ILE A 228 10.37 -5.24 -1.96
N THR A 229 10.25 -3.94 -1.65
CA THR A 229 11.39 -3.02 -1.71
C THR A 229 12.53 -3.48 -0.81
N VAL A 230 12.23 -3.89 0.42
CA VAL A 230 13.23 -4.39 1.37
C VAL A 230 13.89 -5.67 0.85
N ALA A 231 13.11 -6.61 0.33
CA ALA A 231 13.63 -7.84 -0.26
C ALA A 231 14.54 -7.56 -1.48
N CYS A 232 14.13 -6.60 -2.35
CA CYS A 232 14.96 -6.17 -3.48
C CYS A 232 16.27 -5.53 -3.02
N LEU A 233 16.23 -4.59 -2.06
CA LEU A 233 17.43 -3.93 -1.54
C LEU A 233 18.36 -4.90 -0.85
N TYR A 234 17.83 -5.87 -0.11
CA TYR A 234 18.61 -6.98 0.43
C TYR A 234 19.32 -7.74 -0.70
N SER A 235 18.61 -8.10 -1.78
CA SER A 235 19.15 -8.83 -2.92
C SER A 235 20.20 -8.04 -3.73
N VAL A 236 20.16 -6.69 -3.68
CA VAL A 236 21.23 -5.84 -4.25
C VAL A 236 22.54 -6.00 -3.49
N VAL A 237 22.47 -6.05 -2.16
CA VAL A 237 23.65 -5.99 -1.29
C VAL A 237 24.31 -7.38 -1.14
N VAL A 238 23.49 -8.43 -0.97
CA VAL A 238 24.01 -9.77 -0.64
C VAL A 238 24.42 -10.57 -1.89
N PRO A 239 25.37 -11.52 -1.76
CA PRO A 239 25.70 -12.47 -2.80
C PRO A 239 24.49 -13.35 -3.16
N ARG A 240 24.49 -13.88 -4.40
CA ARG A 240 23.42 -14.75 -4.90
C ARG A 240 23.19 -15.99 -4.02
N SER A 241 24.24 -16.56 -3.45
CA SER A 241 24.19 -17.71 -2.55
C SER A 241 23.40 -17.42 -1.25
N TRP A 242 23.37 -16.19 -0.78
CA TRP A 242 22.66 -15.80 0.45
C TRP A 242 21.19 -15.43 0.23
N GLN A 243 20.74 -15.46 -1.03
CA GLN A 243 19.35 -15.22 -1.39
C GLN A 243 18.50 -16.47 -1.34
N ILE A 244 19.10 -17.64 -1.17
CA ILE A 244 18.44 -18.93 -1.02
C ILE A 244 18.88 -19.55 0.30
N PHE A 245 17.93 -19.91 1.14
CA PHE A 245 18.13 -20.61 2.40
C PHE A 245 17.88 -22.10 2.18
N HIS A 246 18.88 -22.93 2.51
CA HIS A 246 18.76 -24.36 2.51
C HIS A 246 18.29 -24.82 3.90
N LEU A 247 17.08 -25.36 3.98
CA LEU A 247 16.45 -25.88 5.19
C LEU A 247 16.23 -27.38 4.98
N ASP A 248 17.18 -28.20 5.40
CA ASP A 248 17.20 -29.65 5.19
C ASP A 248 16.82 -30.02 3.73
N ASP A 249 15.60 -30.46 3.49
CA ASP A 249 15.12 -30.89 2.16
C ASP A 249 14.46 -29.76 1.34
N PHE A 250 14.38 -28.52 1.86
CA PHE A 250 13.68 -27.42 1.19
C PHE A 250 14.60 -26.23 0.93
N GLU A 251 14.53 -25.71 -0.29
CA GLU A 251 15.17 -24.45 -0.66
C GLU A 251 14.14 -23.32 -0.66
N VAL A 252 14.36 -22.31 0.16
CA VAL A 252 13.45 -21.15 0.28
C VAL A 252 14.21 -19.87 -0.04
N GLY A 253 13.82 -19.21 -1.11
CA GLY A 253 14.43 -17.94 -1.49
C GLY A 253 13.80 -16.74 -0.76
N VAL A 254 14.57 -15.66 -0.66
CA VAL A 254 14.14 -14.39 -0.03
C VAL A 254 12.83 -13.86 -0.65
N MET A 255 12.66 -13.98 -1.97
CA MET A 255 11.46 -13.54 -2.66
C MET A 255 10.25 -14.41 -2.30
N SER A 256 10.43 -15.71 -2.14
CA SER A 256 9.39 -16.62 -1.65
C SER A 256 8.97 -16.29 -0.22
N LEU A 257 9.92 -15.96 0.66
CA LEU A 257 9.63 -15.52 2.03
C LEU A 257 8.85 -14.20 2.04
N ALA A 258 9.25 -13.24 1.20
CA ALA A 258 8.54 -11.97 1.06
C ALA A 258 7.09 -12.17 0.61
N LEU A 259 6.86 -13.05 -0.39
CA LEU A 259 5.51 -13.38 -0.87
C LEU A 259 4.69 -14.10 0.22
N THR A 260 5.27 -15.05 0.94
CA THR A 260 4.61 -15.75 2.05
C THR A 260 4.18 -14.79 3.15
N LEU A 261 5.05 -13.83 3.52
CA LEU A 261 4.72 -12.78 4.49
C LEU A 261 3.55 -11.90 3.99
N ILE A 262 3.55 -11.53 2.71
CA ILE A 262 2.48 -10.76 2.09
C ILE A 262 1.17 -11.55 2.10
N ILE A 263 1.19 -12.82 1.73
CA ILE A 263 0.04 -13.72 1.73
C ILE A 263 -0.58 -13.80 3.13
N ALA A 264 0.22 -14.15 4.14
CA ALA A 264 -0.24 -14.24 5.52
C ALA A 264 -0.84 -12.92 6.03
N GLY A 265 -0.18 -11.80 5.73
CA GLY A 265 -0.67 -10.48 6.10
C GLY A 265 -1.94 -10.06 5.36
N CYS A 266 -2.10 -10.45 4.08
CA CYS A 266 -3.32 -10.22 3.31
C CYS A 266 -4.51 -11.02 3.88
N VAL A 267 -4.32 -12.30 4.22
CA VAL A 267 -5.36 -13.12 4.86
C VAL A 267 -5.83 -12.48 6.17
N ILE A 268 -4.90 -12.08 7.04
CA ILE A 268 -5.24 -11.38 8.29
C ILE A 268 -5.99 -10.07 8.01
N THR A 269 -5.58 -9.34 6.97
CA THR A 269 -6.21 -8.07 6.57
C THR A 269 -7.64 -8.29 6.11
N VAL A 270 -7.89 -9.28 5.25
CA VAL A 270 -9.23 -9.67 4.76
C VAL A 270 -10.13 -10.03 5.92
N LEU A 271 -9.69 -10.93 6.79
CA LEU A 271 -10.49 -11.39 7.94
C LEU A 271 -10.85 -10.23 8.89
N ARG A 272 -9.90 -9.32 9.14
CA ARG A 272 -10.14 -8.14 9.99
C ARG A 272 -11.12 -7.16 9.35
N ARG A 273 -10.98 -6.88 8.05
CA ARG A 273 -11.90 -6.00 7.30
C ARG A 273 -13.29 -6.57 7.29
N PHE A 274 -13.42 -7.86 6.94
CA PHE A 274 -14.72 -8.54 6.91
C PHE A 274 -15.42 -8.48 8.27
N LYS A 275 -14.72 -8.79 9.37
CA LYS A 275 -15.28 -8.69 10.72
C LYS A 275 -15.76 -7.29 11.09
N ARG A 276 -15.03 -6.24 10.66
CA ARG A 276 -15.42 -4.86 10.94
C ARG A 276 -16.60 -4.40 10.11
N ILE A 277 -16.58 -4.70 8.81
CA ILE A 277 -17.69 -4.43 7.90
C ILE A 277 -18.97 -5.10 8.41
N ALA A 278 -18.90 -6.40 8.74
CA ALA A 278 -20.05 -7.13 9.28
C ALA A 278 -20.59 -6.56 10.60
N ARG A 279 -19.71 -5.98 11.45
CA ARG A 279 -20.16 -5.31 12.67
C ARG A 279 -20.79 -3.94 12.40
N ALA A 280 -20.32 -3.24 11.38
CA ALA A 280 -20.84 -1.90 11.04
C ALA A 280 -22.19 -1.98 10.32
N LEU A 281 -22.54 -3.14 9.73
CA LEU A 281 -23.81 -3.38 9.04
C LEU A 281 -24.89 -4.00 9.94
N ARG A 282 -24.55 -4.40 11.17
CA ARG A 282 -25.51 -4.86 12.21
C ARG A 282 -26.05 -3.69 13.01
#